data_e46b90f96f4acc18b0c38636c8a1c681
#
_entry.id   e46b90f96f4acc18b0c38636c8a1c681
#
_cell.length_a   1.000
_cell.length_b   1.000
_cell.length_c   1.000
_cell.angle_alpha   90.00
_cell.angle_beta   90.00
_cell.angle_gamma   90.00
#
_symmetry.space_group_name_H-M   'P 1'
#
loop_
_entity.id
_entity.type
_entity.pdbx_description
1 polymer ?
#
loop_
_entity_poly.entity_id
_entity_poly.type
_entity_poly.pdbx_seq_one_letter_code
_entity_poly.pdbx_strand_id
1 'polypeptide(L)'
;MNKPTHDTRNGLLCALAVAAALWASYPVAEMGFIDDWSYIKTAQMFAQTGHFVYNGWAVEILGWQVLWGALFIKLFGFSFTITRLSMLPVVMATIFLLHSILRRFGVTPRNAIFGTLTFGLSPLFLPLAGSFMTDVPGVFVILLCLYLCKRAVDAGTARSTIAWLTLAAASNALGGSVRQIAWLGALVMLPSTGWLLRKRRGVLLASFFLWGISAAAIFLTMQWFSHQPYSLPEPILPPAGLNPIKHSIHLLFQLSGALLCILLMVFPILVAWLTTVRSLNSAALSKLALITATFGVFEWITSWTAPWLYHVLSAEFDPNRNGENGAAMFPGLPKWGRETISLLVVVTALILLRQLRSKLWPQLKSWAKGRTALPSPWQDILWLLGPFTVCYFLLLIPRGYRFVISDTYLLPIIPIAILCLLLLHQRWIAKPIPRISFAVLAIFALLSVAGTHD
;
A
#
# COMPACT_ATOMS: atom_id res chain seq x y z
N MET A 1 -21.04 -2.72 22.00
CA MET A 1 -19.57 -2.47 22.13
C MET A 1 -18.89 -3.79 22.43
N ASN A 2 -18.21 -4.40 21.45
CA ASN A 2 -17.42 -5.63 21.68
C ASN A 2 -16.21 -5.29 22.56
N LYS A 3 -15.89 -6.19 23.49
CA LYS A 3 -14.79 -6.04 24.45
C LYS A 3 -13.48 -5.74 23.69
N PRO A 4 -12.71 -4.71 24.04
CA PRO A 4 -11.46 -4.32 23.37
C PRO A 4 -10.42 -5.46 23.31
N THR A 5 -10.49 -6.42 24.23
CA THR A 5 -9.62 -7.60 24.30
C THR A 5 -9.71 -8.54 23.08
N HIS A 6 -10.91 -8.68 22.47
CA HIS A 6 -11.09 -9.55 21.30
C HIS A 6 -10.49 -8.96 20.01
N ASP A 7 -10.59 -7.65 19.83
CA ASP A 7 -10.03 -6.99 18.64
C ASP A 7 -8.50 -7.02 18.65
N THR A 8 -7.87 -6.80 19.82
CA THR A 8 -6.42 -6.92 19.98
C THR A 8 -5.93 -8.35 19.69
N ARG A 9 -6.65 -9.37 20.23
CA ARG A 9 -6.31 -10.77 19.96
C ARG A 9 -6.38 -11.11 18.49
N ASN A 10 -7.43 -10.68 17.80
CA ASN A 10 -7.59 -10.95 16.37
C ASN A 10 -6.50 -10.26 15.51
N GLY A 11 -6.10 -9.03 15.87
CA GLY A 11 -5.00 -8.35 15.22
C GLY A 11 -3.66 -9.07 15.41
N LEU A 12 -3.38 -9.57 16.62
CA LEU A 12 -2.19 -10.37 16.91
C LEU A 12 -2.21 -11.71 16.16
N LEU A 13 -3.36 -12.38 16.09
CA LEU A 13 -3.50 -13.63 15.33
C LEU A 13 -3.24 -13.42 13.82
N CYS A 14 -3.72 -12.31 13.24
CA CYS A 14 -3.40 -11.96 11.86
C CYS A 14 -1.89 -11.72 11.67
N ALA A 15 -1.26 -11.00 12.59
CA ALA A 15 0.18 -10.73 12.54
C ALA A 15 0.99 -12.04 12.65
N LEU A 16 0.60 -12.94 13.55
CA LEU A 16 1.24 -14.27 13.71
C LEU A 16 1.02 -15.14 12.46
N ALA A 17 -0.17 -15.11 11.85
CA ALA A 17 -0.45 -15.87 10.62
C ALA A 17 0.45 -15.40 9.45
N VAL A 18 0.65 -14.09 9.31
CA VAL A 18 1.56 -13.54 8.27
C VAL A 18 3.01 -13.87 8.60
N ALA A 19 3.44 -13.77 9.86
CA ALA A 19 4.77 -14.17 10.28
C ALA A 19 5.03 -15.68 10.04
N ALA A 20 4.03 -16.54 10.30
CA ALA A 20 4.12 -17.96 10.00
C ALA A 20 4.21 -18.25 8.49
N ALA A 21 3.45 -17.52 7.66
CA ALA A 21 3.54 -17.63 6.20
C ALA A 21 4.92 -17.18 5.70
N LEU A 22 5.45 -16.10 6.24
CA LEU A 22 6.81 -15.64 5.93
C LEU A 22 7.86 -16.65 6.36
N TRP A 23 7.71 -17.25 7.53
CA TRP A 23 8.60 -18.33 7.99
C TRP A 23 8.51 -19.57 7.08
N ALA A 24 7.30 -19.94 6.64
CA ALA A 24 7.08 -21.07 5.74
C ALA A 24 7.69 -20.85 4.34
N SER A 25 7.85 -19.60 3.90
CA SER A 25 8.54 -19.28 2.64
C SER A 25 10.07 -19.41 2.75
N TYR A 26 10.61 -19.61 3.95
CA TYR A 26 12.04 -19.82 4.23
C TYR A 26 12.95 -18.77 3.54
N PRO A 27 12.78 -17.47 3.77
CA PRO A 27 13.49 -16.40 3.07
C PRO A 27 14.93 -16.26 3.59
N VAL A 28 15.69 -17.36 3.61
CA VAL A 28 17.07 -17.41 4.11
C VAL A 28 18.01 -17.40 2.92
N ALA A 29 18.56 -16.23 2.60
CA ALA A 29 19.57 -16.07 1.58
C ALA A 29 20.64 -15.07 2.01
N GLU A 30 21.90 -15.46 2.04
CA GLU A 30 23.04 -14.60 2.34
C GLU A 30 23.52 -13.83 1.09
N MET A 31 22.57 -13.31 0.32
CA MET A 31 22.80 -12.50 -0.87
C MET A 31 21.78 -11.35 -0.96
N GLY A 32 22.09 -10.34 -1.75
CA GLY A 32 21.20 -9.21 -1.98
C GLY A 32 19.92 -9.60 -2.70
N PHE A 33 18.82 -8.93 -2.37
CA PHE A 33 17.55 -9.04 -3.05
C PHE A 33 17.12 -7.64 -3.52
N ILE A 34 16.98 -7.45 -4.84
CA ILE A 34 16.70 -6.14 -5.45
C ILE A 34 17.67 -5.09 -4.89
N ASP A 35 17.18 -4.00 -4.29
CA ASP A 35 17.99 -2.90 -3.76
C ASP A 35 18.39 -3.11 -2.28
N ASP A 36 17.89 -4.16 -1.60
CA ASP A 36 18.10 -4.33 -0.17
C ASP A 36 19.57 -4.56 0.19
N TRP A 37 20.38 -5.07 -0.73
CA TRP A 37 21.81 -5.20 -0.54
C TRP A 37 22.48 -3.86 -0.21
N SER A 38 22.08 -2.80 -0.91
CA SER A 38 22.58 -1.44 -0.71
C SER A 38 22.18 -0.90 0.67
N TYR A 39 20.93 -1.14 1.06
CA TYR A 39 20.37 -0.70 2.34
C TYR A 39 21.00 -1.48 3.52
N ILE A 40 21.20 -2.78 3.37
CA ILE A 40 21.89 -3.65 4.34
C ILE A 40 23.35 -3.23 4.48
N LYS A 41 24.04 -2.90 3.38
CA LYS A 41 25.42 -2.39 3.44
C LYS A 41 25.49 -1.05 4.14
N THR A 42 24.55 -0.15 3.93
CA THR A 42 24.46 1.13 4.65
C THR A 42 24.27 0.88 6.16
N ALA A 43 23.41 -0.08 6.55
CA ALA A 43 23.24 -0.47 7.95
C ALA A 43 24.51 -1.12 8.55
N GLN A 44 25.24 -1.92 7.77
CA GLN A 44 26.52 -2.50 8.16
C GLN A 44 27.57 -1.42 8.43
N MET A 45 27.71 -0.46 7.49
CA MET A 45 28.65 0.65 7.65
C MET A 45 28.30 1.49 8.88
N PHE A 46 27.00 1.77 9.11
CA PHE A 46 26.58 2.47 10.32
C PHE A 46 26.90 1.68 11.60
N ALA A 47 26.70 0.37 11.60
CA ALA A 47 27.06 -0.49 12.74
C ALA A 47 28.57 -0.43 13.07
N GLN A 48 29.42 -0.30 12.05
CA GLN A 48 30.87 -0.26 12.20
C GLN A 48 31.41 1.12 12.57
N THR A 49 30.87 2.19 11.94
CA THR A 49 31.45 3.53 12.01
C THR A 49 30.65 4.52 12.86
N GLY A 50 29.36 4.24 13.12
CA GLY A 50 28.44 5.17 13.76
C GLY A 50 27.96 6.31 12.83
N HIS A 51 28.32 6.28 11.55
CA HIS A 51 27.96 7.31 10.58
C HIS A 51 27.16 6.72 9.41
N PHE A 52 26.25 7.52 8.83
CA PHE A 52 25.59 7.15 7.57
C PHE A 52 26.61 7.24 6.44
N VAL A 53 26.84 6.12 5.77
CA VAL A 53 27.71 6.04 4.59
C VAL A 53 26.90 5.45 3.45
N TYR A 54 26.47 6.29 2.53
CA TYR A 54 25.77 5.88 1.32
C TYR A 54 26.77 5.31 0.29
N ASN A 55 26.25 4.50 -0.64
CA ASN A 55 27.08 3.74 -1.60
C ASN A 55 26.83 4.10 -3.07
N GLY A 56 26.13 5.20 -3.35
CA GLY A 56 25.82 5.64 -4.71
C GLY A 56 24.70 4.85 -5.39
N TRP A 57 23.90 4.11 -4.63
CA TRP A 57 22.76 3.34 -5.15
C TRP A 57 21.42 3.81 -4.56
N ALA A 58 21.37 4.04 -3.26
CA ALA A 58 20.13 4.40 -2.56
C ALA A 58 19.65 5.81 -2.90
N VAL A 59 18.42 5.93 -3.35
CA VAL A 59 17.67 7.19 -3.51
C VAL A 59 16.84 7.53 -2.27
N GLU A 60 16.61 6.57 -1.41
CA GLU A 60 15.93 6.69 -0.12
C GLU A 60 16.92 7.13 0.97
N ILE A 61 16.40 7.89 1.94
CA ILE A 61 17.19 8.38 3.09
C ILE A 61 17.51 7.23 4.06
N LEU A 62 16.69 6.19 4.09
CA LEU A 62 16.79 4.97 4.91
C LEU A 62 16.72 5.22 6.44
N GLY A 63 16.81 6.44 6.91
CA GLY A 63 16.71 6.96 8.27
C GLY A 63 16.73 5.94 9.39
N TRP A 64 15.62 5.79 10.10
CA TRP A 64 15.53 4.89 11.26
C TRP A 64 15.74 3.40 10.91
N GLN A 65 15.48 2.98 9.66
CA GLN A 65 15.66 1.59 9.24
C GLN A 65 17.12 1.18 9.32
N VAL A 66 18.04 2.06 8.90
CA VAL A 66 19.49 1.83 9.04
C VAL A 66 19.87 1.66 10.50
N LEU A 67 19.37 2.54 11.38
CA LEU A 67 19.65 2.45 12.83
C LEU A 67 19.13 1.14 13.42
N TRP A 68 17.94 0.71 13.00
CA TRP A 68 17.32 -0.53 13.44
C TRP A 68 18.08 -1.76 12.94
N GLY A 69 18.44 -1.82 11.66
CA GLY A 69 19.27 -2.88 11.10
C GLY A 69 20.66 -2.94 11.73
N ALA A 70 21.29 -1.79 11.94
CA ALA A 70 22.59 -1.69 12.60
C ALA A 70 22.56 -2.21 14.04
N LEU A 71 21.47 -1.98 14.78
CA LEU A 71 21.29 -2.55 16.12
C LEU A 71 21.32 -4.08 16.08
N PHE A 72 20.60 -4.70 15.13
CA PHE A 72 20.60 -6.16 14.99
C PHE A 72 21.98 -6.69 14.57
N ILE A 73 22.65 -6.00 13.65
CA ILE A 73 24.01 -6.35 13.23
C ILE A 73 24.98 -6.29 14.43
N LYS A 74 24.86 -5.29 15.30
CA LYS A 74 25.71 -5.18 16.52
C LYS A 74 25.43 -6.28 17.54
N LEU A 75 24.16 -6.73 17.66
CA LEU A 75 23.77 -7.76 18.65
C LEU A 75 24.06 -9.19 18.17
N PHE A 76 23.91 -9.46 16.88
CA PHE A 76 23.91 -10.83 16.33
C PHE A 76 25.00 -11.07 15.26
N GLY A 77 25.78 -10.06 14.93
CA GLY A 77 26.74 -10.12 13.83
C GLY A 77 26.12 -9.75 12.48
N PHE A 78 26.99 -9.50 11.48
CA PHE A 78 26.53 -9.16 10.14
C PHE A 78 26.08 -10.41 9.37
N SER A 79 24.85 -10.37 8.87
CA SER A 79 24.26 -11.34 7.95
C SER A 79 23.11 -10.65 7.21
N PHE A 80 22.89 -10.97 5.94
CA PHE A 80 21.74 -10.51 5.19
C PHE A 80 20.44 -11.00 5.84
N THR A 81 20.40 -12.27 6.22
CA THR A 81 19.25 -12.89 6.89
C THR A 81 18.93 -12.21 8.23
N ILE A 82 19.93 -11.98 9.10
CA ILE A 82 19.70 -11.30 10.40
C ILE A 82 19.17 -9.88 10.17
N THR A 83 19.73 -9.16 9.21
CA THR A 83 19.28 -7.80 8.94
C THR A 83 17.85 -7.77 8.39
N ARG A 84 17.45 -8.73 7.54
CA ARG A 84 16.05 -8.90 7.09
C ARG A 84 15.12 -9.29 8.23
N LEU A 85 15.54 -10.23 9.10
CA LEU A 85 14.75 -10.62 10.26
C LEU A 85 14.50 -9.47 11.24
N SER A 86 15.35 -8.43 11.24
CA SER A 86 15.10 -7.22 12.02
C SER A 86 13.80 -6.54 11.62
N MET A 87 13.30 -6.75 10.40
CA MET A 87 12.03 -6.16 9.92
C MET A 87 10.79 -6.94 10.39
N LEU A 88 10.91 -8.16 10.88
CA LEU A 88 9.76 -8.96 11.33
C LEU A 88 8.86 -8.25 12.37
N PRO A 89 9.37 -7.57 13.40
CA PRO A 89 8.52 -6.78 14.29
C PRO A 89 7.75 -5.66 13.58
N VAL A 90 8.36 -5.02 12.57
CA VAL A 90 7.73 -3.97 11.76
C VAL A 90 6.62 -4.55 10.89
N VAL A 91 6.85 -5.71 10.28
CA VAL A 91 5.84 -6.48 9.53
C VAL A 91 4.64 -6.80 10.42
N MET A 92 4.89 -7.39 11.60
CA MET A 92 3.83 -7.75 12.54
C MET A 92 3.05 -6.52 13.02
N ALA A 93 3.76 -5.42 13.33
CA ALA A 93 3.14 -4.16 13.71
C ALA A 93 2.29 -3.57 12.57
N THR A 94 2.73 -3.67 11.31
CA THR A 94 1.98 -3.21 10.12
C THR A 94 0.64 -3.96 10.01
N ILE A 95 0.67 -5.27 10.13
CA ILE A 95 -0.54 -6.13 10.05
C ILE A 95 -1.49 -5.86 11.21
N PHE A 96 -0.97 -5.79 12.44
CA PHE A 96 -1.74 -5.45 13.63
C PHE A 96 -2.41 -4.06 13.50
N LEU A 97 -1.66 -3.11 12.99
CA LEU A 97 -2.10 -1.73 12.80
C LEU A 97 -3.20 -1.63 11.74
N LEU A 98 -3.04 -2.33 10.61
CA LEU A 98 -4.08 -2.40 9.58
C LEU A 98 -5.38 -3.00 10.14
N HIS A 99 -5.31 -4.13 10.87
CA HIS A 99 -6.48 -4.69 11.55
C HIS A 99 -7.16 -3.66 12.46
N SER A 100 -6.36 -2.96 13.28
CA SER A 100 -6.85 -1.94 14.20
C SER A 100 -7.52 -0.76 13.49
N ILE A 101 -6.98 -0.33 12.35
CA ILE A 101 -7.56 0.71 11.49
C ILE A 101 -8.90 0.24 10.94
N LEU A 102 -8.97 -0.93 10.33
CA LEU A 102 -10.21 -1.48 9.77
C LEU A 102 -11.31 -1.53 10.85
N ARG A 103 -10.99 -2.02 12.06
CA ARG A 103 -11.93 -2.05 13.18
C ARG A 103 -12.38 -0.66 13.61
N ARG A 104 -11.46 0.30 13.65
CA ARG A 104 -11.74 1.67 14.09
C ARG A 104 -12.60 2.45 13.09
N PHE A 105 -12.53 2.12 11.81
CA PHE A 105 -13.44 2.64 10.79
C PHE A 105 -14.78 1.90 10.72
N GLY A 106 -15.03 0.92 11.59
CA GLY A 106 -16.31 0.23 11.70
C GLY A 106 -16.45 -1.03 10.84
N VAL A 107 -15.35 -1.56 10.31
CA VAL A 107 -15.36 -2.87 9.66
C VAL A 107 -15.64 -3.96 10.71
N THR A 108 -16.55 -4.91 10.43
CA THR A 108 -16.89 -6.01 11.34
C THR A 108 -15.64 -6.88 11.63
N PRO A 109 -15.56 -7.56 12.80
CA PRO A 109 -14.38 -8.34 13.17
C PRO A 109 -13.97 -9.36 12.10
N ARG A 110 -14.92 -10.12 11.57
CA ARG A 110 -14.68 -11.13 10.54
C ARG A 110 -14.13 -10.51 9.25
N ASN A 111 -14.73 -9.41 8.80
CA ASN A 111 -14.29 -8.72 7.59
C ASN A 111 -12.93 -8.04 7.80
N ALA A 112 -12.65 -7.52 9.00
CA ALA A 112 -11.35 -6.95 9.33
C ALA A 112 -10.23 -8.01 9.28
N ILE A 113 -10.46 -9.20 9.87
CA ILE A 113 -9.54 -10.33 9.74
C ILE A 113 -9.31 -10.66 8.27
N PHE A 114 -10.39 -10.84 7.51
CA PHE A 114 -10.30 -11.18 6.09
C PHE A 114 -9.52 -10.13 5.28
N GLY A 115 -9.83 -8.84 5.46
CA GLY A 115 -9.11 -7.76 4.75
C GLY A 115 -7.66 -7.65 5.17
N THR A 116 -7.36 -7.83 6.46
CA THR A 116 -5.99 -7.82 6.97
C THR A 116 -5.15 -8.96 6.37
N LEU A 117 -5.72 -10.18 6.32
CA LEU A 117 -5.05 -11.33 5.72
C LEU A 117 -4.95 -11.19 4.19
N THR A 118 -5.96 -10.59 3.53
CA THR A 118 -5.87 -10.28 2.09
C THR A 118 -4.68 -9.39 1.78
N PHE A 119 -4.37 -8.42 2.63
CA PHE A 119 -3.18 -7.57 2.48
C PHE A 119 -1.90 -8.35 2.82
N GLY A 120 -1.83 -8.93 4.03
CA GLY A 120 -0.60 -9.51 4.57
C GLY A 120 -0.14 -10.79 3.86
N LEU A 121 -1.07 -11.55 3.26
CA LEU A 121 -0.77 -12.75 2.48
C LEU A 121 -0.80 -12.48 0.97
N SER A 122 -0.85 -11.21 0.56
CA SER A 122 -0.81 -10.87 -0.86
C SER A 122 0.56 -11.16 -1.45
N PRO A 123 0.59 -11.53 -2.75
CA PRO A 123 1.85 -11.79 -3.43
C PRO A 123 2.74 -10.55 -3.62
N LEU A 124 2.27 -9.38 -3.26
CA LEU A 124 3.07 -8.17 -3.23
C LEU A 124 3.66 -7.90 -1.83
N PHE A 125 2.86 -8.06 -0.78
CA PHE A 125 3.31 -7.74 0.58
C PHE A 125 4.27 -8.79 1.14
N LEU A 126 3.98 -10.07 0.96
CA LEU A 126 4.72 -11.15 1.61
C LEU A 126 6.21 -11.20 1.18
N PRO A 127 6.56 -11.13 -0.12
CA PRO A 127 7.96 -11.08 -0.54
C PRO A 127 8.69 -9.84 -0.01
N LEU A 128 8.05 -8.67 -0.05
CA LEU A 128 8.64 -7.44 0.49
C LEU A 128 8.82 -7.51 2.02
N ALA A 129 7.95 -8.24 2.72
CA ALA A 129 8.07 -8.48 4.15
C ALA A 129 9.28 -9.36 4.52
N GLY A 130 9.76 -10.19 3.58
CA GLY A 130 10.97 -11.01 3.72
C GLY A 130 12.27 -10.29 3.38
N SER A 131 12.21 -9.02 3.00
CA SER A 131 13.34 -8.22 2.54
C SER A 131 13.67 -7.06 3.50
N PHE A 132 14.81 -6.40 3.29
CA PHE A 132 15.16 -5.15 3.97
C PHE A 132 14.81 -3.92 3.09
N MET A 133 13.78 -4.07 2.23
CA MET A 133 13.27 -2.99 1.39
C MET A 133 12.51 -1.95 2.22
N THR A 134 12.46 -0.72 1.72
CA THR A 134 11.81 0.43 2.41
C THR A 134 10.29 0.44 2.31
N ASP A 135 9.71 -0.47 1.51
CA ASP A 135 8.28 -0.49 1.18
C ASP A 135 7.41 -0.79 2.39
N VAL A 136 7.69 -1.88 3.11
CA VAL A 136 6.92 -2.26 4.30
C VAL A 136 7.11 -1.28 5.45
N PRO A 137 8.33 -0.84 5.80
CA PRO A 137 8.54 0.25 6.76
C PRO A 137 7.82 1.54 6.38
N GLY A 138 7.81 1.91 5.10
CA GLY A 138 7.08 3.08 4.60
C GLY A 138 5.58 2.97 4.81
N VAL A 139 4.98 1.82 4.49
CA VAL A 139 3.56 1.55 4.74
C VAL A 139 3.24 1.56 6.23
N PHE A 140 4.09 0.96 7.07
CA PHE A 140 3.93 1.02 8.52
C PHE A 140 3.77 2.46 9.01
N VAL A 141 4.66 3.37 8.58
CA VAL A 141 4.64 4.78 8.98
C VAL A 141 3.38 5.50 8.51
N ILE A 142 2.94 5.25 7.28
CA ILE A 142 1.69 5.81 6.73
C ILE A 142 0.48 5.32 7.53
N LEU A 143 0.38 4.03 7.80
CA LEU A 143 -0.71 3.45 8.59
C LEU A 143 -0.69 3.93 10.04
N LEU A 144 0.50 4.10 10.63
CA LEU A 144 0.64 4.65 11.98
C LEU A 144 0.12 6.08 12.04
N CYS A 145 0.49 6.93 11.08
CA CYS A 145 -0.01 8.29 10.98
C CYS A 145 -1.54 8.31 10.84
N LEU A 146 -2.09 7.49 9.94
CA LEU A 146 -3.54 7.33 9.76
C LEU A 146 -4.25 6.90 11.05
N TYR A 147 -3.71 5.90 11.73
CA TYR A 147 -4.25 5.40 12.99
C TYR A 147 -4.30 6.50 14.05
N LEU A 148 -3.20 7.25 14.21
CA LEU A 148 -3.08 8.31 15.18
C LEU A 148 -4.00 9.51 14.84
N CYS A 149 -4.09 9.89 13.57
CA CYS A 149 -5.05 10.89 13.09
C CYS A 149 -6.49 10.46 13.35
N LYS A 150 -6.83 9.19 13.10
CA LYS A 150 -8.18 8.67 13.43
C LYS A 150 -8.43 8.65 14.95
N ARG A 151 -7.41 8.35 15.76
CA ARG A 151 -7.49 8.48 17.24
C ARG A 151 -7.75 9.92 17.66
N ALA A 152 -7.14 10.90 16.98
CA ALA A 152 -7.37 12.31 17.21
C ALA A 152 -8.83 12.72 16.88
N VAL A 153 -9.38 12.22 15.77
CA VAL A 153 -10.78 12.46 15.38
C VAL A 153 -11.75 11.87 16.43
N ASP A 154 -11.47 10.67 16.92
CA ASP A 154 -12.32 9.97 17.89
C ASP A 154 -12.18 10.53 19.34
N ALA A 155 -11.20 11.39 19.59
CA ALA A 155 -10.92 11.90 20.93
C ALA A 155 -12.00 12.89 21.41
N GLY A 156 -12.49 12.68 22.65
CA GLY A 156 -13.54 13.49 23.25
C GLY A 156 -13.11 14.90 23.67
N THR A 157 -11.79 15.10 23.98
CA THR A 157 -11.26 16.37 24.51
C THR A 157 -10.23 16.98 23.58
N ALA A 158 -10.10 18.31 23.54
CA ALA A 158 -9.10 19.02 22.74
C ALA A 158 -7.67 18.59 23.12
N ARG A 159 -7.40 18.44 24.43
CA ARG A 159 -6.08 18.00 24.93
C ARG A 159 -5.70 16.62 24.38
N SER A 160 -6.60 15.65 24.45
CA SER A 160 -6.36 14.32 23.91
C SER A 160 -6.19 14.33 22.38
N THR A 161 -7.01 15.16 21.68
CA THR A 161 -6.88 15.33 20.23
C THR A 161 -5.49 15.85 19.86
N ILE A 162 -5.02 16.93 20.53
CA ILE A 162 -3.70 17.51 20.27
C ILE A 162 -2.59 16.50 20.58
N ALA A 163 -2.69 15.74 21.67
CA ALA A 163 -1.71 14.71 22.01
C ALA A 163 -1.58 13.66 20.90
N TRP A 164 -2.70 13.18 20.34
CA TRP A 164 -2.67 12.23 19.23
C TRP A 164 -2.10 12.86 17.94
N LEU A 165 -2.41 14.12 17.66
CA LEU A 165 -1.83 14.83 16.50
C LEU A 165 -0.32 15.05 16.68
N THR A 166 0.13 15.35 17.89
CA THR A 166 1.58 15.46 18.19
C THR A 166 2.29 14.14 17.95
N LEU A 167 1.72 13.03 18.42
CA LEU A 167 2.27 11.69 18.16
C LEU A 167 2.26 11.36 16.68
N ALA A 168 1.20 11.73 15.93
CA ALA A 168 1.15 11.53 14.49
C ALA A 168 2.23 12.34 13.76
N ALA A 169 2.42 13.62 14.13
CA ALA A 169 3.44 14.48 13.58
C ALA A 169 4.85 13.93 13.84
N ALA A 170 5.16 13.63 15.10
CA ALA A 170 6.48 13.12 15.48
C ALA A 170 6.80 11.76 14.85
N SER A 171 5.88 10.80 14.94
CA SER A 171 6.09 9.46 14.39
C SER A 171 6.22 9.48 12.86
N ASN A 172 5.49 10.35 12.16
CA ASN A 172 5.59 10.42 10.70
C ASN A 172 6.79 11.25 10.25
N ALA A 173 7.14 12.34 10.92
CA ALA A 173 8.34 13.12 10.59
C ALA A 173 9.62 12.27 10.73
N LEU A 174 9.74 11.51 11.82
CA LEU A 174 10.87 10.59 12.05
C LEU A 174 10.77 9.36 11.15
N GLY A 175 9.61 8.70 11.14
CA GLY A 175 9.39 7.45 10.43
C GLY A 175 9.48 7.60 8.91
N GLY A 176 8.99 8.69 8.35
CA GLY A 176 9.04 8.96 6.92
C GLY A 176 10.45 9.14 6.35
N SER A 177 11.45 9.29 7.22
CA SER A 177 12.86 9.27 6.81
C SER A 177 13.31 7.93 6.21
N VAL A 178 12.55 6.86 6.36
CA VAL A 178 12.82 5.59 5.69
C VAL A 178 12.59 5.69 4.19
N ARG A 179 11.50 6.34 3.81
CA ARG A 179 11.07 6.52 2.42
C ARG A 179 10.29 7.83 2.29
N GLN A 180 10.78 8.75 1.49
CA GLN A 180 10.28 10.14 1.43
C GLN A 180 8.77 10.24 1.20
N ILE A 181 8.18 9.35 0.37
CA ILE A 181 6.74 9.34 0.09
C ILE A 181 5.89 9.13 1.37
N ALA A 182 6.43 8.50 2.41
CA ALA A 182 5.72 8.27 3.65
C ALA A 182 5.45 9.57 4.43
N TRP A 183 6.22 10.64 4.16
CA TRP A 183 5.99 11.96 4.75
C TRP A 183 4.67 12.61 4.32
N LEU A 184 4.01 12.09 3.28
CA LEU A 184 2.64 12.50 2.96
C LEU A 184 1.66 12.30 4.11
N GLY A 185 1.95 11.39 5.05
CA GLY A 185 1.21 11.29 6.30
C GLY A 185 1.18 12.62 7.05
N ALA A 186 2.32 13.18 7.42
CA ALA A 186 2.41 14.46 8.11
C ALA A 186 1.98 15.64 7.22
N LEU A 187 2.41 15.65 5.96
CA LEU A 187 2.17 16.80 5.08
C LEU A 187 0.71 16.93 4.63
N VAL A 188 -0.05 15.85 4.58
CA VAL A 188 -1.42 15.85 4.08
C VAL A 188 -2.44 15.44 5.16
N MET A 189 -2.21 14.35 5.92
CA MET A 189 -3.20 13.87 6.88
C MET A 189 -3.33 14.79 8.11
N LEU A 190 -2.24 15.44 8.57
CA LEU A 190 -2.34 16.37 9.72
C LEU A 190 -3.24 17.57 9.42
N PRO A 191 -2.98 18.38 8.37
CA PRO A 191 -3.83 19.52 8.06
C PRO A 191 -5.27 19.09 7.70
N SER A 192 -5.45 17.95 7.03
CA SER A 192 -6.78 17.41 6.74
C SER A 192 -7.53 17.02 8.01
N THR A 193 -6.86 16.44 9.01
CA THR A 193 -7.44 16.14 10.32
C THR A 193 -7.83 17.42 11.04
N GLY A 194 -6.95 18.42 11.05
CA GLY A 194 -7.24 19.74 11.61
C GLY A 194 -8.47 20.38 10.96
N TRP A 195 -8.57 20.30 9.64
CA TRP A 195 -9.70 20.81 8.87
C TRP A 195 -11.01 20.06 9.18
N LEU A 196 -10.96 18.73 9.31
CA LEU A 196 -12.12 17.94 9.75
C LEU A 196 -12.62 18.39 11.11
N LEU A 197 -11.70 18.77 12.02
CA LEU A 197 -11.98 19.21 13.37
C LEU A 197 -12.05 20.76 13.52
N ARG A 198 -12.19 21.52 12.43
CA ARG A 198 -12.11 23.00 12.38
C ARG A 198 -13.06 23.73 13.30
N LYS A 199 -14.16 23.10 13.74
CA LYS A 199 -15.04 23.66 14.75
C LYS A 199 -14.35 23.89 16.11
N ARG A 200 -13.27 23.13 16.37
CA ARG A 200 -12.41 23.25 17.56
C ARG A 200 -11.19 24.11 17.20
N ARG A 201 -11.30 25.45 17.24
CA ARG A 201 -10.25 26.38 16.75
C ARG A 201 -8.85 26.08 17.30
N GLY A 202 -8.73 25.76 18.60
CA GLY A 202 -7.42 25.40 19.20
C GLY A 202 -6.79 24.14 18.59
N VAL A 203 -7.60 23.14 18.22
CA VAL A 203 -7.13 21.93 17.54
C VAL A 203 -6.68 22.24 16.11
N LEU A 204 -7.43 23.08 15.39
CA LEU A 204 -7.06 23.52 14.05
C LEU A 204 -5.70 24.23 14.05
N LEU A 205 -5.51 25.21 14.93
CA LEU A 205 -4.25 25.94 15.06
C LEU A 205 -3.09 25.02 15.44
N ALA A 206 -3.29 24.13 16.42
CA ALA A 206 -2.29 23.14 16.81
C ALA A 206 -1.92 22.21 15.65
N SER A 207 -2.90 21.77 14.85
CA SER A 207 -2.65 20.92 13.69
C SER A 207 -1.78 21.61 12.64
N PHE A 208 -2.05 22.88 12.30
CA PHE A 208 -1.23 23.64 11.36
C PHE A 208 0.16 23.97 11.92
N PHE A 209 0.27 24.23 13.22
CA PHE A 209 1.56 24.41 13.87
C PHE A 209 2.43 23.15 13.81
N LEU A 210 1.86 21.98 14.16
CA LEU A 210 2.52 20.69 14.06
C LEU A 210 2.89 20.33 12.61
N TRP A 211 2.02 20.68 11.66
CA TRP A 211 2.30 20.55 10.25
C TRP A 211 3.53 21.38 9.83
N GLY A 212 3.58 22.65 10.25
CA GLY A 212 4.71 23.54 9.96
C GLY A 212 6.04 23.02 10.52
N ILE A 213 6.03 22.55 11.79
CA ILE A 213 7.21 21.91 12.40
C ILE A 213 7.63 20.65 11.62
N SER A 214 6.65 19.79 11.25
CA SER A 214 6.95 18.59 10.48
C SER A 214 7.54 18.93 9.11
N ALA A 215 6.95 19.91 8.40
CA ALA A 215 7.45 20.36 7.10
C ALA A 215 8.89 20.92 7.20
N ALA A 216 9.19 21.71 8.23
CA ALA A 216 10.52 22.20 8.48
C ALA A 216 11.52 21.06 8.76
N ALA A 217 11.15 20.10 9.62
CA ALA A 217 11.98 18.94 9.92
C ALA A 217 12.24 18.08 8.68
N ILE A 218 11.22 17.86 7.85
CA ILE A 218 11.33 17.14 6.58
C ILE A 218 12.27 17.88 5.63
N PHE A 219 12.09 19.19 5.47
CA PHE A 219 12.97 20.02 4.62
C PHE A 219 14.43 19.94 5.08
N LEU A 220 14.70 20.08 6.37
CA LEU A 220 16.05 19.98 6.93
C LEU A 220 16.65 18.58 6.70
N THR A 221 15.84 17.52 6.84
CA THR A 221 16.30 16.15 6.58
C THR A 221 16.62 15.94 5.10
N MET A 222 15.81 16.49 4.19
CA MET A 222 16.06 16.44 2.75
C MET A 222 17.34 17.20 2.39
N GLN A 223 17.55 18.39 2.97
CA GLN A 223 18.78 19.17 2.79
C GLN A 223 20.00 18.41 3.32
N TRP A 224 19.90 17.84 4.51
CA TRP A 224 20.98 17.01 5.05
C TRP A 224 21.32 15.85 4.11
N PHE A 225 20.33 15.14 3.61
CA PHE A 225 20.53 14.02 2.69
C PHE A 225 21.20 14.44 1.38
N SER A 226 20.78 15.55 0.79
CA SER A 226 21.36 16.04 -0.46
C SER A 226 22.85 16.44 -0.37
N HIS A 227 23.35 16.65 0.85
CA HIS A 227 24.76 16.95 1.10
C HIS A 227 25.60 15.73 1.53
N GLN A 228 24.95 14.55 1.65
CA GLN A 228 25.71 13.34 2.00
C GLN A 228 26.51 12.83 0.80
N PRO A 229 27.77 12.41 1.00
CA PRO A 229 28.52 11.74 -0.05
C PRO A 229 27.78 10.50 -0.56
N TYR A 230 27.79 10.32 -1.88
CA TYR A 230 27.17 9.17 -2.55
C TYR A 230 25.66 9.01 -2.34
N SER A 231 24.96 10.03 -1.83
CA SER A 231 23.51 10.08 -1.88
C SER A 231 23.03 10.40 -3.30
N LEU A 232 21.87 9.86 -3.68
CA LEU A 232 21.24 10.08 -4.98
C LEU A 232 19.86 10.74 -4.79
N PRO A 233 19.80 12.05 -4.45
CA PRO A 233 18.52 12.72 -4.27
C PRO A 233 17.73 12.73 -5.58
N GLU A 234 16.54 12.14 -5.56
CA GLU A 234 15.68 12.06 -6.74
C GLU A 234 14.97 13.41 -6.98
N PRO A 235 15.09 14.02 -8.16
CA PRO A 235 14.39 15.25 -8.46
C PRO A 235 12.88 14.99 -8.63
N ILE A 236 12.07 15.85 -8.01
CA ILE A 236 10.60 15.74 -8.02
C ILE A 236 10.02 16.08 -9.40
N LEU A 237 10.66 17.03 -10.13
CA LEU A 237 10.14 17.49 -11.42
C LEU A 237 10.60 16.61 -12.58
N PRO A 238 9.74 16.38 -13.58
CA PRO A 238 10.13 15.66 -14.79
C PRO A 238 11.25 16.41 -15.54
N PRO A 239 12.10 15.71 -16.30
CA PRO A 239 13.15 16.35 -17.09
C PRO A 239 12.54 17.26 -18.17
N ALA A 240 13.24 18.37 -18.47
CA ALA A 240 12.85 19.27 -19.55
C ALA A 240 12.97 18.58 -20.92
N GLY A 241 12.13 18.96 -21.87
CA GLY A 241 12.21 18.47 -23.26
C GLY A 241 11.43 17.17 -23.55
N LEU A 242 10.58 16.72 -22.65
CA LEU A 242 9.73 15.55 -22.88
C LEU A 242 8.66 15.83 -23.94
N ASN A 243 8.44 14.87 -24.86
CA ASN A 243 7.31 14.94 -25.78
C ASN A 243 6.01 14.64 -25.00
N PRO A 244 5.09 15.61 -24.82
CA PRO A 244 3.96 15.47 -23.92
C PRO A 244 2.97 14.36 -24.37
N ILE A 245 2.78 14.15 -25.68
CA ILE A 245 1.83 13.15 -26.19
C ILE A 245 2.34 11.73 -25.91
N LYS A 246 3.60 11.45 -26.31
CA LYS A 246 4.20 10.12 -26.09
C LYS A 246 4.23 9.76 -24.62
N HIS A 247 4.58 10.70 -23.77
CA HIS A 247 4.65 10.47 -22.32
C HIS A 247 3.28 10.34 -21.69
N SER A 248 2.26 11.08 -22.16
CA SER A 248 0.89 10.92 -21.67
C SER A 248 0.32 9.54 -22.00
N ILE A 249 0.57 9.03 -23.21
CA ILE A 249 0.17 7.67 -23.58
C ILE A 249 0.87 6.64 -22.69
N HIS A 250 2.19 6.78 -22.50
CA HIS A 250 2.96 5.88 -21.64
C HIS A 250 2.44 5.92 -20.18
N LEU A 251 2.16 7.10 -19.65
CA LEU A 251 1.59 7.27 -18.33
C LEU A 251 0.20 6.61 -18.18
N LEU A 252 -0.67 6.73 -19.20
CA LEU A 252 -1.97 6.05 -19.19
C LEU A 252 -1.81 4.53 -19.14
N PHE A 253 -0.88 3.98 -19.90
CA PHE A 253 -0.55 2.55 -19.81
C PHE A 253 -0.09 2.17 -18.42
N GLN A 254 0.81 2.94 -17.83
CA GLN A 254 1.30 2.71 -16.48
C GLN A 254 0.19 2.77 -15.44
N LEU A 255 -0.66 3.78 -15.48
CA LEU A 255 -1.78 3.92 -14.55
C LEU A 255 -2.82 2.80 -14.71
N SER A 256 -3.06 2.33 -15.93
CA SER A 256 -3.95 1.19 -16.15
C SER A 256 -3.38 -0.11 -15.56
N GLY A 257 -2.07 -0.35 -15.71
CA GLY A 257 -1.37 -1.45 -15.06
C GLY A 257 -1.43 -1.33 -13.53
N ALA A 258 -1.19 -0.13 -12.99
CA ALA A 258 -1.29 0.13 -11.56
C ALA A 258 -2.70 -0.21 -11.02
N LEU A 259 -3.76 0.20 -11.74
CA LEU A 259 -5.13 -0.14 -11.38
C LEU A 259 -5.35 -1.65 -11.38
N LEU A 260 -4.86 -2.36 -12.40
CA LEU A 260 -4.98 -3.81 -12.49
C LEU A 260 -4.24 -4.51 -11.33
N CYS A 261 -3.05 -4.04 -10.96
CA CYS A 261 -2.32 -4.56 -9.81
C CYS A 261 -3.13 -4.37 -8.51
N ILE A 262 -3.68 -3.18 -8.24
CA ILE A 262 -4.52 -2.95 -7.07
C ILE A 262 -5.72 -3.90 -7.05
N LEU A 263 -6.40 -4.04 -8.19
CA LEU A 263 -7.56 -4.93 -8.32
C LEU A 263 -7.19 -6.39 -8.06
N LEU A 264 -6.04 -6.83 -8.53
CA LEU A 264 -5.54 -8.18 -8.26
C LEU A 264 -5.25 -8.38 -6.77
N MET A 265 -4.58 -7.42 -6.11
CA MET A 265 -4.27 -7.54 -4.68
C MET A 265 -5.53 -7.60 -3.81
N VAL A 266 -6.62 -6.97 -4.22
CA VAL A 266 -7.92 -7.03 -3.52
C VAL A 266 -8.88 -8.08 -4.09
N PHE A 267 -8.43 -8.92 -5.00
CA PHE A 267 -9.28 -9.88 -5.72
C PHE A 267 -10.08 -10.81 -4.80
N PRO A 268 -9.56 -11.34 -3.67
CA PRO A 268 -10.37 -12.12 -2.73
C PRO A 268 -11.62 -11.37 -2.23
N ILE A 269 -11.52 -10.03 -2.06
CA ILE A 269 -12.66 -9.18 -1.68
C ILE A 269 -13.61 -8.98 -2.87
N LEU A 270 -13.07 -8.80 -4.09
CA LEU A 270 -13.89 -8.65 -5.29
C LEU A 270 -14.75 -9.90 -5.56
N VAL A 271 -14.23 -11.09 -5.29
CA VAL A 271 -14.99 -12.34 -5.39
C VAL A 271 -16.19 -12.36 -4.45
N ALA A 272 -16.09 -11.76 -3.25
CA ALA A 272 -17.24 -11.61 -2.36
C ALA A 272 -18.37 -10.78 -2.98
N TRP A 273 -18.04 -9.83 -3.82
CA TRP A 273 -19.00 -9.01 -4.56
C TRP A 273 -19.63 -9.79 -5.71
N LEU A 274 -18.88 -10.62 -6.44
CA LEU A 274 -19.40 -11.43 -7.54
C LEU A 274 -20.54 -12.34 -7.10
N THR A 275 -20.42 -12.95 -5.92
CA THR A 275 -21.45 -13.86 -5.39
C THR A 275 -22.78 -13.19 -5.07
N THR A 276 -22.82 -11.86 -5.11
CA THR A 276 -24.04 -11.07 -4.85
C THR A 276 -24.75 -10.61 -6.11
N VAL A 277 -24.17 -10.86 -7.28
CA VAL A 277 -24.76 -10.52 -8.56
C VAL A 277 -25.98 -11.40 -8.79
N ARG A 278 -27.17 -10.83 -8.58
CA ARG A 278 -28.42 -11.43 -9.02
C ARG A 278 -28.53 -11.18 -10.52
N SER A 279 -28.73 -12.21 -11.30
CA SER A 279 -28.89 -12.26 -12.76
C SER A 279 -28.62 -10.93 -13.51
N LEU A 280 -27.54 -10.89 -14.27
CA LEU A 280 -27.34 -9.85 -15.27
C LEU A 280 -28.39 -10.09 -16.37
N ASN A 281 -29.15 -9.07 -16.75
CA ASN A 281 -30.02 -9.17 -17.91
C ASN A 281 -29.19 -9.39 -19.19
N SER A 282 -29.79 -9.97 -20.23
CA SER A 282 -29.10 -10.33 -21.47
C SER A 282 -28.31 -9.17 -22.09
N ALA A 283 -28.86 -7.97 -22.11
CA ALA A 283 -28.18 -6.77 -22.60
C ALA A 283 -26.94 -6.38 -21.81
N ALA A 284 -26.92 -6.64 -20.50
CA ALA A 284 -25.74 -6.40 -19.67
C ALA A 284 -24.67 -7.47 -19.86
N LEU A 285 -25.07 -8.73 -20.05
CA LEU A 285 -24.18 -9.83 -20.38
C LEU A 285 -23.52 -9.58 -21.75
N SER A 286 -24.30 -9.17 -22.77
CA SER A 286 -23.76 -8.87 -24.09
C SER A 286 -22.74 -7.71 -24.06
N LYS A 287 -23.03 -6.64 -23.30
CA LYS A 287 -22.08 -5.52 -23.14
C LYS A 287 -20.80 -5.96 -22.41
N LEU A 288 -20.95 -6.76 -21.35
CA LEU A 288 -19.80 -7.30 -20.60
C LEU A 288 -18.95 -8.20 -21.50
N ALA A 289 -19.59 -9.12 -22.24
CA ALA A 289 -18.93 -10.01 -23.19
C ALA A 289 -18.18 -9.21 -24.28
N LEU A 290 -18.83 -8.17 -24.83
CA LEU A 290 -18.19 -7.29 -25.84
C LEU A 290 -16.95 -6.59 -25.26
N ILE A 291 -17.06 -5.95 -24.09
CA ILE A 291 -15.92 -5.27 -23.44
C ILE A 291 -14.81 -6.28 -23.13
N THR A 292 -15.17 -7.46 -22.65
CA THR A 292 -14.22 -8.53 -22.33
C THR A 292 -13.50 -9.01 -23.59
N ALA A 293 -14.24 -9.25 -24.68
CA ALA A 293 -13.65 -9.65 -25.96
C ALA A 293 -12.74 -8.56 -26.54
N THR A 294 -13.19 -7.29 -26.50
CA THR A 294 -12.38 -6.15 -26.96
C THR A 294 -11.08 -6.02 -26.15
N PHE A 295 -11.15 -6.21 -24.84
CA PHE A 295 -9.98 -6.17 -23.97
C PHE A 295 -9.04 -7.36 -24.26
N GLY A 296 -9.58 -8.57 -24.42
CA GLY A 296 -8.79 -9.76 -24.77
C GLY A 296 -8.10 -9.62 -26.14
N VAL A 297 -8.78 -9.04 -27.14
CA VAL A 297 -8.17 -8.73 -28.45
C VAL A 297 -7.08 -7.67 -28.30
N PHE A 298 -7.31 -6.64 -27.49
CA PHE A 298 -6.30 -5.63 -27.18
C PHE A 298 -5.07 -6.23 -26.49
N GLU A 299 -5.23 -7.07 -25.48
CA GLU A 299 -4.14 -7.79 -24.81
C GLU A 299 -3.36 -8.65 -25.82
N TRP A 300 -4.08 -9.38 -26.68
CA TRP A 300 -3.47 -10.25 -27.69
C TRP A 300 -2.63 -9.47 -28.73
N ILE A 301 -3.16 -8.36 -29.24
CA ILE A 301 -2.47 -7.52 -30.24
C ILE A 301 -1.26 -6.80 -29.62
N THR A 302 -1.42 -6.23 -28.43
CA THR A 302 -0.40 -5.38 -27.82
C THR A 302 0.59 -6.16 -26.98
N SER A 303 0.34 -7.46 -26.78
CA SER A 303 1.03 -8.26 -25.75
C SER A 303 1.03 -7.56 -24.38
N TRP A 304 0.02 -6.71 -24.17
CA TRP A 304 -0.18 -5.99 -22.90
C TRP A 304 -0.75 -6.98 -21.88
N THR A 305 0.09 -7.85 -21.42
CA THR A 305 -0.13 -8.57 -20.17
C THR A 305 0.22 -7.59 -19.05
N ALA A 306 -0.47 -7.66 -17.94
CA ALA A 306 -0.20 -6.79 -16.82
C ALA A 306 1.32 -6.74 -16.52
N PRO A 307 2.08 -5.82 -17.11
CA PRO A 307 3.54 -5.78 -16.98
C PRO A 307 3.96 -5.48 -15.54
N TRP A 308 3.04 -4.95 -14.77
CA TRP A 308 3.17 -4.55 -13.38
C TRP A 308 3.15 -5.70 -12.39
N LEU A 309 2.66 -6.84 -12.81
CA LEU A 309 2.80 -8.09 -12.08
C LEU A 309 4.21 -8.69 -12.28
N TYR A 310 5.12 -7.91 -12.81
CA TYR A 310 6.50 -8.31 -13.08
C TYR A 310 7.18 -8.89 -11.83
N HIS A 311 6.96 -8.29 -10.68
CA HIS A 311 7.45 -8.82 -9.40
C HIS A 311 6.52 -9.85 -8.75
N VAL A 312 5.27 -9.96 -9.21
CA VAL A 312 4.23 -10.80 -8.60
C VAL A 312 3.90 -12.03 -9.45
N LEU A 313 3.85 -11.89 -10.77
CA LEU A 313 3.43 -12.97 -11.68
C LEU A 313 4.40 -13.18 -12.84
N SER A 314 5.53 -12.49 -12.86
CA SER A 314 6.50 -12.62 -13.94
C SER A 314 7.32 -13.87 -13.76
N ALA A 315 7.17 -14.73 -14.71
CA ALA A 315 7.85 -16.00 -14.82
C ALA A 315 8.91 -16.06 -15.86
N GLU A 316 9.02 -15.07 -16.67
CA GLU A 316 10.04 -15.09 -17.72
C GLU A 316 11.20 -14.21 -17.28
N PHE A 317 12.24 -14.85 -16.84
CA PHE A 317 13.58 -14.35 -17.00
C PHE A 317 13.77 -14.08 -18.50
N ASP A 318 13.64 -12.84 -18.95
CA ASP A 318 14.09 -12.39 -20.26
C ASP A 318 15.56 -12.01 -20.13
N PRO A 319 16.50 -12.88 -20.52
CA PRO A 319 17.94 -12.60 -20.43
C PRO A 319 18.35 -11.43 -21.34
N ASN A 320 17.49 -10.99 -22.25
CA ASN A 320 17.72 -9.87 -23.17
C ASN A 320 17.20 -8.52 -22.64
N ARG A 321 16.47 -8.49 -21.54
CA ARG A 321 16.07 -7.26 -20.85
C ARG A 321 17.05 -6.93 -19.72
N ASN A 322 18.17 -6.34 -20.10
CA ASN A 322 19.07 -5.52 -19.27
C ASN A 322 19.61 -6.12 -17.97
N GLY A 323 19.88 -7.42 -17.89
CA GLY A 323 20.68 -7.96 -16.78
C GLY A 323 20.13 -7.77 -15.36
N GLU A 324 18.91 -7.28 -15.21
CA GLU A 324 18.21 -7.22 -13.94
C GLU A 324 17.74 -8.63 -13.59
N ASN A 325 18.53 -9.30 -12.77
CA ASN A 325 18.21 -10.60 -12.16
C ASN A 325 17.09 -10.42 -11.12
N GLY A 326 15.92 -9.98 -11.56
CA GLY A 326 14.72 -10.07 -10.75
C GLY A 326 14.35 -11.55 -10.65
N ALA A 327 14.56 -12.17 -9.50
CA ALA A 327 14.01 -13.48 -9.21
C ALA A 327 12.51 -13.44 -9.46
N ALA A 328 11.99 -14.39 -10.24
CA ALA A 328 10.56 -14.53 -10.45
C ALA A 328 9.91 -14.80 -9.08
N MET A 329 9.09 -13.87 -8.60
CA MET A 329 8.38 -14.02 -7.33
C MET A 329 7.23 -15.03 -7.41
N PHE A 330 7.05 -15.65 -8.57
CA PHE A 330 6.11 -16.73 -8.81
C PHE A 330 6.71 -17.76 -9.77
N PRO A 331 6.47 -19.06 -9.51
CA PRO A 331 6.72 -20.05 -10.53
C PRO A 331 5.96 -19.63 -11.78
N GLY A 332 6.69 -19.53 -12.89
CA GLY A 332 6.27 -18.96 -14.13
C GLY A 332 4.87 -19.31 -14.61
N LEU A 333 3.94 -18.37 -14.49
CA LEU A 333 2.68 -18.51 -15.20
C LEU A 333 2.93 -18.26 -16.70
N PRO A 334 2.54 -19.19 -17.56
CA PRO A 334 2.63 -19.00 -19.00
C PRO A 334 1.81 -17.75 -19.42
N LYS A 335 2.18 -17.15 -20.56
CA LYS A 335 1.53 -15.94 -21.07
C LYS A 335 -0.02 -15.99 -21.01
N TRP A 336 -0.59 -17.12 -21.47
CA TRP A 336 -2.03 -17.34 -21.45
C TRP A 336 -2.63 -17.34 -20.02
N GLY A 337 -1.88 -17.80 -19.04
CA GLY A 337 -2.31 -17.81 -17.63
C GLY A 337 -2.40 -16.36 -17.08
N ARG A 338 -1.40 -15.53 -17.38
CA ARG A 338 -1.38 -14.09 -17.01
C ARG A 338 -2.52 -13.32 -17.67
N GLU A 339 -2.75 -13.56 -18.98
CA GLU A 339 -3.86 -12.97 -19.73
C GLU A 339 -5.22 -13.36 -19.13
N THR A 340 -5.38 -14.64 -18.77
CA THR A 340 -6.62 -15.14 -18.16
C THR A 340 -6.89 -14.48 -16.80
N ILE A 341 -5.87 -14.35 -15.95
CA ILE A 341 -6.01 -13.69 -14.65
C ILE A 341 -6.36 -12.20 -14.84
N SER A 342 -5.66 -11.49 -15.72
CA SER A 342 -5.93 -10.09 -16.03
C SER A 342 -7.37 -9.91 -16.49
N LEU A 343 -7.83 -10.76 -17.39
CA LEU A 343 -9.20 -10.75 -17.89
C LEU A 343 -10.23 -10.98 -16.79
N LEU A 344 -10.02 -11.99 -15.92
CA LEU A 344 -10.91 -12.26 -14.79
C LEU A 344 -10.99 -11.07 -13.82
N VAL A 345 -9.87 -10.44 -13.53
CA VAL A 345 -9.81 -9.25 -12.66
C VAL A 345 -10.57 -8.08 -13.29
N VAL A 346 -10.37 -7.82 -14.59
CA VAL A 346 -11.06 -6.74 -15.30
C VAL A 346 -12.57 -6.99 -15.35
N VAL A 347 -13.01 -8.21 -15.70
CA VAL A 347 -14.44 -8.57 -15.72
C VAL A 347 -15.07 -8.35 -14.34
N THR A 348 -14.38 -8.79 -13.30
CA THR A 348 -14.85 -8.63 -11.92
C THR A 348 -14.96 -7.16 -11.54
N ALA A 349 -13.96 -6.36 -11.90
CA ALA A 349 -13.95 -4.91 -11.66
C ALA A 349 -15.07 -4.18 -12.41
N LEU A 350 -15.36 -4.56 -13.66
CA LEU A 350 -16.45 -3.98 -14.44
C LEU A 350 -17.82 -4.30 -13.82
N ILE A 351 -18.03 -5.52 -13.35
CA ILE A 351 -19.25 -5.92 -12.63
C ILE A 351 -19.40 -5.09 -11.36
N LEU A 352 -18.32 -4.95 -10.59
CA LEU A 352 -18.29 -4.14 -9.38
C LEU A 352 -18.59 -2.67 -9.70
N LEU A 353 -17.93 -2.09 -10.70
CA LEU A 353 -18.13 -0.70 -11.10
C LEU A 353 -19.59 -0.41 -11.48
N ARG A 354 -20.23 -1.33 -12.20
CA ARG A 354 -21.66 -1.23 -12.51
C ARG A 354 -22.53 -1.21 -11.25
N GLN A 355 -22.27 -2.13 -10.30
CA GLN A 355 -23.01 -2.18 -9.03
C GLN A 355 -22.76 -0.91 -8.19
N LEU A 356 -21.53 -0.44 -8.11
CA LEU A 356 -21.16 0.78 -7.42
C LEU A 356 -21.87 1.98 -8.04
N ARG A 357 -21.83 2.10 -9.37
CA ARG A 357 -22.50 3.20 -10.09
C ARG A 357 -24.00 3.24 -9.77
N SER A 358 -24.69 2.10 -9.80
CA SER A 358 -26.13 2.05 -9.54
C SER A 358 -26.51 2.46 -8.12
N LYS A 359 -25.65 2.17 -7.13
CA LYS A 359 -25.91 2.41 -5.70
C LYS A 359 -25.29 3.71 -5.18
N LEU A 360 -24.06 4.05 -5.63
CA LEU A 360 -23.33 5.23 -5.17
C LEU A 360 -23.80 6.51 -5.87
N TRP A 361 -24.05 6.46 -7.17
CA TRP A 361 -24.34 7.67 -7.94
C TRP A 361 -25.54 8.48 -7.42
N PRO A 362 -26.67 7.85 -7.05
CA PRO A 362 -27.79 8.59 -6.43
C PRO A 362 -27.42 9.23 -5.10
N GLN A 363 -26.60 8.54 -4.28
CA GLN A 363 -26.17 9.05 -2.97
C GLN A 363 -25.19 10.21 -3.12
N LEU A 364 -24.21 10.10 -4.04
CA LEU A 364 -23.28 11.18 -4.35
C LEU A 364 -24.02 12.43 -4.87
N LYS A 365 -25.00 12.26 -5.74
CA LYS A 365 -25.85 13.38 -6.20
C LYS A 365 -26.64 14.02 -5.08
N SER A 366 -27.20 13.24 -4.16
CA SER A 366 -27.95 13.75 -3.00
C SER A 366 -27.03 14.52 -2.06
N TRP A 367 -25.84 13.99 -1.79
CA TRP A 367 -24.83 14.65 -0.98
C TRP A 367 -24.30 15.93 -1.64
N ALA A 368 -23.94 15.89 -2.91
CA ALA A 368 -23.45 17.06 -3.66
C ALA A 368 -24.49 18.21 -3.70
N LYS A 369 -25.78 17.88 -3.63
CA LYS A 369 -26.88 18.86 -3.55
C LYS A 369 -27.18 19.30 -2.11
N GLY A 370 -26.37 18.90 -1.13
CA GLY A 370 -26.57 19.26 0.29
C GLY A 370 -27.82 18.64 0.94
N ARG A 371 -28.49 17.70 0.26
CA ARG A 371 -29.74 17.09 0.74
C ARG A 371 -29.53 16.05 1.85
N THR A 372 -28.34 15.45 1.91
CA THR A 372 -27.97 14.46 2.93
C THR A 372 -26.55 14.73 3.41
N ALA A 373 -26.32 14.58 4.71
CA ALA A 373 -24.95 14.59 5.26
C ALA A 373 -24.23 13.30 4.92
N LEU A 374 -22.91 13.39 4.69
CA LEU A 374 -22.08 12.21 4.53
C LEU A 374 -21.97 11.50 5.88
N PRO A 375 -22.44 10.25 6.03
CA PRO A 375 -22.37 9.58 7.31
C PRO A 375 -20.93 9.24 7.69
N SER A 376 -20.62 9.27 8.99
CA SER A 376 -19.42 8.58 9.50
C SER A 376 -19.57 7.07 9.19
N PRO A 377 -18.54 6.34 8.75
CA PRO A 377 -17.11 6.72 8.65
C PRO A 377 -16.69 7.40 7.34
N TRP A 378 -17.61 7.63 6.38
CA TRP A 378 -17.25 8.14 5.05
C TRP A 378 -16.71 9.56 5.07
N GLN A 379 -17.18 10.38 6.02
CA GLN A 379 -16.63 11.73 6.20
C GLN A 379 -15.16 11.65 6.65
N ASP A 380 -14.84 10.75 7.56
CA ASP A 380 -13.46 10.56 8.04
C ASP A 380 -12.56 10.03 6.90
N ILE A 381 -13.04 9.06 6.11
CA ILE A 381 -12.32 8.54 4.94
C ILE A 381 -12.07 9.65 3.93
N LEU A 382 -13.07 10.45 3.61
CA LEU A 382 -12.93 11.53 2.63
C LEU A 382 -11.86 12.54 3.04
N TRP A 383 -11.80 12.92 4.30
CA TRP A 383 -10.84 13.92 4.77
C TRP A 383 -9.47 13.36 5.13
N LEU A 384 -9.38 12.15 5.68
CA LEU A 384 -8.09 11.56 6.05
C LEU A 384 -7.39 10.92 4.85
N LEU A 385 -8.14 10.19 4.03
CA LEU A 385 -7.58 9.36 2.95
C LEU A 385 -7.74 9.98 1.56
N GLY A 386 -8.78 10.78 1.32
CA GLY A 386 -9.02 11.40 0.02
C GLY A 386 -7.85 12.29 -0.43
N PRO A 387 -7.47 13.34 0.32
CA PRO A 387 -6.34 14.19 -0.02
C PRO A 387 -5.02 13.42 -0.09
N PHE A 388 -4.79 12.47 0.83
CA PHE A 388 -3.62 11.60 0.81
C PHE A 388 -3.53 10.81 -0.51
N THR A 389 -4.62 10.13 -0.90
CA THR A 389 -4.66 9.33 -2.12
C THR A 389 -4.42 10.19 -3.37
N VAL A 390 -5.05 11.36 -3.43
CA VAL A 390 -4.84 12.31 -4.55
C VAL A 390 -3.39 12.77 -4.61
N CYS A 391 -2.82 13.25 -3.52
CA CYS A 391 -1.43 13.70 -3.47
C CYS A 391 -0.45 12.56 -3.77
N TYR A 392 -0.75 11.35 -3.30
CA TYR A 392 0.06 10.17 -3.59
C TYR A 392 0.14 9.89 -5.09
N PHE A 393 -1.00 9.84 -5.79
CA PHE A 393 -1.02 9.64 -7.24
C PHE A 393 -0.40 10.81 -7.99
N LEU A 394 -0.59 12.06 -7.54
CA LEU A 394 0.05 13.22 -8.13
C LEU A 394 1.58 13.16 -8.07
N LEU A 395 2.14 12.56 -7.00
CA LEU A 395 3.59 12.35 -6.90
C LEU A 395 4.10 11.15 -7.71
N LEU A 396 3.24 10.16 -8.00
CA LEU A 396 3.61 9.06 -8.90
C LEU A 396 3.69 9.50 -10.38
N ILE A 397 2.94 10.53 -10.78
CA ILE A 397 2.94 11.02 -12.17
C ILE A 397 4.35 11.45 -12.65
N PRO A 398 5.06 12.35 -11.97
CA PRO A 398 6.43 12.72 -12.36
C PRO A 398 7.38 11.53 -12.40
N ARG A 399 7.22 10.57 -11.48
CA ARG A 399 8.04 9.36 -11.47
C ARG A 399 7.77 8.48 -12.68
N GLY A 400 6.50 8.32 -13.09
CA GLY A 400 6.11 7.60 -14.29
C GLY A 400 6.65 8.20 -15.59
N TYR A 401 7.06 9.46 -15.60
CA TYR A 401 7.75 10.07 -16.74
C TYR A 401 9.21 9.66 -16.85
N ARG A 402 9.85 9.29 -15.74
CA ARG A 402 11.29 8.95 -15.69
C ARG A 402 11.53 7.46 -15.65
N PHE A 403 10.72 6.77 -14.87
CA PHE A 403 10.84 5.37 -14.55
C PHE A 403 9.50 4.67 -14.75
N VAL A 404 9.54 3.37 -14.63
CA VAL A 404 8.33 2.55 -14.53
C VAL A 404 7.73 2.75 -13.13
N ILE A 405 6.40 2.96 -13.03
CA ILE A 405 5.71 2.91 -11.74
C ILE A 405 5.72 1.44 -11.30
N SER A 406 6.60 1.05 -10.42
CA SER A 406 6.65 -0.31 -9.88
C SER A 406 5.38 -0.62 -9.07
N ASP A 407 4.97 -1.89 -9.07
CA ASP A 407 3.88 -2.41 -8.24
C ASP A 407 4.10 -2.15 -6.75
N THR A 408 5.36 -2.16 -6.28
CA THR A 408 5.73 -1.86 -4.89
C THR A 408 5.27 -0.47 -4.44
N TYR A 409 5.21 0.50 -5.37
CA TYR A 409 4.70 1.84 -5.09
C TYR A 409 3.19 1.88 -4.82
N LEU A 410 2.46 0.82 -5.16
CA LEU A 410 1.03 0.74 -4.92
C LEU A 410 0.69 0.18 -3.54
N LEU A 411 1.68 -0.35 -2.83
CA LEU A 411 1.50 -0.99 -1.54
C LEU A 411 0.76 -0.10 -0.50
N PRO A 412 1.00 1.22 -0.39
CA PRO A 412 0.25 2.10 0.52
C PRO A 412 -1.23 2.31 0.15
N ILE A 413 -1.60 2.10 -1.11
CA ILE A 413 -2.97 2.32 -1.60
C ILE A 413 -3.86 1.09 -1.37
N ILE A 414 -3.27 -0.11 -1.32
CA ILE A 414 -4.02 -1.36 -1.14
C ILE A 414 -4.82 -1.38 0.17
N PRO A 415 -4.30 -1.00 1.35
CA PRO A 415 -5.07 -0.90 2.59
C PRO A 415 -6.28 0.03 2.49
N ILE A 416 -6.14 1.14 1.75
CA ILE A 416 -7.23 2.10 1.51
C ILE A 416 -8.33 1.46 0.66
N ALA A 417 -7.96 0.77 -0.42
CA ALA A 417 -8.89 0.05 -1.27
C ALA A 417 -9.63 -1.05 -0.49
N ILE A 418 -8.92 -1.83 0.34
CA ILE A 418 -9.49 -2.85 1.22
C ILE A 418 -10.52 -2.23 2.18
N LEU A 419 -10.16 -1.14 2.86
CA LEU A 419 -11.06 -0.45 3.79
C LEU A 419 -12.35 -0.01 3.08
N CYS A 420 -12.21 0.69 1.95
CA CYS A 420 -13.37 1.17 1.18
C CYS A 420 -14.26 0.03 0.69
N LEU A 421 -13.68 -1.02 0.11
CA LEU A 421 -14.43 -2.15 -0.42
C LEU A 421 -15.16 -2.93 0.67
N LEU A 422 -14.56 -3.14 1.83
CA LEU A 422 -15.18 -3.84 2.95
C LEU A 422 -16.33 -3.05 3.56
N LEU A 423 -16.17 -1.74 3.73
CA LEU A 423 -17.24 -0.87 4.22
C LEU A 423 -18.41 -0.79 3.26
N LEU A 424 -18.13 -0.69 1.96
CA LEU A 424 -19.17 -0.73 0.92
C LEU A 424 -19.89 -2.09 0.92
N HIS A 425 -19.15 -3.18 1.03
CA HIS A 425 -19.71 -4.53 1.13
C HIS A 425 -20.64 -4.66 2.33
N GLN A 426 -20.21 -4.24 3.51
CA GLN A 426 -21.03 -4.26 4.72
C GLN A 426 -22.32 -3.44 4.57
N ARG A 427 -22.23 -2.25 3.98
CA ARG A 427 -23.36 -1.33 3.84
C ARG A 427 -24.42 -1.83 2.86
N TRP A 428 -24.01 -2.45 1.75
CA TRP A 428 -24.92 -2.74 0.65
C TRP A 428 -25.30 -4.20 0.50
N ILE A 429 -24.47 -5.09 0.99
CA ILE A 429 -24.70 -6.53 0.88
C ILE A 429 -25.22 -7.08 2.20
N ALA A 430 -24.70 -6.57 3.33
CA ALA A 430 -25.05 -6.98 4.69
C ALA A 430 -24.95 -8.51 4.94
N LYS A 431 -24.34 -9.26 4.01
CA LYS A 431 -24.08 -10.69 4.12
C LYS A 431 -22.63 -10.95 4.53
N PRO A 432 -22.37 -12.05 5.23
CA PRO A 432 -21.00 -12.46 5.53
C PRO A 432 -20.23 -12.77 4.24
N ILE A 433 -18.91 -12.55 4.26
CA ILE A 433 -18.02 -12.91 3.15
C ILE A 433 -18.17 -14.41 2.86
N PRO A 434 -18.39 -14.82 1.60
CA PRO A 434 -18.64 -16.20 1.23
C PRO A 434 -17.39 -17.08 1.37
N ARG A 435 -17.58 -18.39 1.52
CA ARG A 435 -16.48 -19.35 1.68
C ARG A 435 -15.52 -19.35 0.50
N ILE A 436 -16.01 -19.12 -0.72
CA ILE A 436 -15.17 -19.06 -1.92
C ILE A 436 -14.12 -17.94 -1.85
N SER A 437 -14.42 -16.79 -1.23
CA SER A 437 -13.44 -15.72 -1.02
C SER A 437 -12.29 -16.14 -0.11
N PHE A 438 -12.58 -16.98 0.90
CA PHE A 438 -11.52 -17.55 1.74
C PHE A 438 -10.70 -18.60 0.99
N ALA A 439 -11.31 -19.38 0.09
CA ALA A 439 -10.57 -20.30 -0.78
C ALA A 439 -9.63 -19.54 -1.72
N VAL A 440 -10.09 -18.43 -2.33
CA VAL A 440 -9.24 -17.56 -3.15
C VAL A 440 -8.12 -16.93 -2.34
N LEU A 441 -8.40 -16.49 -1.10
CA LEU A 441 -7.37 -15.99 -0.20
C LEU A 441 -6.33 -17.07 0.14
N ALA A 442 -6.76 -18.30 0.37
CA ALA A 442 -5.84 -19.42 0.63
C ALA A 442 -4.95 -19.72 -0.59
N ILE A 443 -5.52 -19.68 -1.80
CA ILE A 443 -4.74 -19.81 -3.04
C ILE A 443 -3.70 -18.67 -3.13
N PHE A 444 -4.09 -17.43 -2.85
CA PHE A 444 -3.16 -16.30 -2.84
C PHE A 444 -2.04 -16.50 -1.82
N ALA A 445 -2.37 -16.96 -0.62
CA ALA A 445 -1.38 -17.25 0.42
C ALA A 445 -0.37 -18.32 -0.03
N LEU A 446 -0.85 -19.42 -0.62
CA LEU A 446 0.00 -20.50 -1.14
C LEU A 446 0.92 -19.99 -2.26
N LEU A 447 0.36 -19.26 -3.22
CA LEU A 447 1.14 -18.66 -4.30
C LEU A 447 2.17 -17.65 -3.77
N SER A 448 1.81 -16.84 -2.75
CA SER A 448 2.73 -15.87 -2.15
C SER A 448 3.86 -16.56 -1.40
N VAL A 449 3.56 -17.63 -0.66
CA VAL A 449 4.59 -18.43 0.05
C VAL A 449 5.53 -19.09 -0.94
N ALA A 450 5.01 -19.70 -2.00
CA ALA A 450 5.82 -20.33 -3.03
C ALA A 450 6.72 -19.29 -3.74
N GLY A 451 6.14 -18.18 -4.19
CA GLY A 451 6.90 -17.13 -4.89
C GLY A 451 7.84 -16.29 -3.99
N THR A 452 7.72 -16.41 -2.67
CA THR A 452 8.68 -15.79 -1.74
C THR A 452 9.86 -16.74 -1.45
N HIS A 453 9.63 -18.05 -1.62
CA HIS A 453 10.67 -19.08 -1.45
C HIS A 453 11.65 -19.06 -2.63
N ASP A 454 11.15 -18.91 -3.86
CA ASP A 454 11.94 -18.87 -5.10
C ASP A 454 12.72 -17.56 -5.23
#